data_fc82fe68129b2a4a029af80dbecf4e23
#
_entry.id   fc82fe68129b2a4a029af80dbecf4e23
#
_cell.length_a   1.000
_cell.length_b   1.000
_cell.length_c   1.000
_cell.angle_alpha   90.00
_cell.angle_beta   90.00
_cell.angle_gamma   90.00
#
_symmetry.space_group_name_H-M   'P 1'
#
loop_
_entity.id
_entity.type
_entity.pdbx_description
1 polymer ?
#
loop_
_entity_poly.entity_id
_entity_poly.type
_entity_poly.pdbx_seq_one_letter_code
_entity_poly.pdbx_strand_id
1 'polypeptide(L)'
;MEKNGHIRILLVDDHERFRRYVFSMLQEQANVQIIGEAEDGLQAVKQAEALQPDVIVLDIGLPGINGIEAARQIGKIAQKARIIFLTQESSPEVVQEALTLGAWAYIIKAEAGAKLLPAVEAVSRGKRFVHESSNMKKVD
;
A
#
# COMPACT_ATOMS: atom_id res chain seq x y z
N MET A 1 0.03 8.75 22.62
CA MET A 1 -0.25 8.75 22.18
C MET A 1 -0.17 8.68 21.42
N GLU A 2 0.01 8.48 21.31
CA GLU A 2 0.08 8.53 20.63
C GLU A 2 0.08 8.71 19.90
N LYS A 3 0.23 7.93 20.22
CA LYS A 3 0.28 8.23 19.40
C LYS A 3 0.07 9.36 18.83
N ASN A 4 0.24 9.66 19.04
CA ASN A 4 0.18 10.97 18.54
C ASN A 4 -0.54 11.10 17.27
N GLY A 5 -1.27 10.18 16.87
CA GLY A 5 -2.01 10.23 15.65
C GLY A 5 -1.19 10.07 14.37
N HIS A 6 0.06 9.73 14.48
CA HIS A 6 0.86 9.54 13.29
C HIS A 6 0.52 8.19 12.64
N ILE A 7 0.35 8.21 11.34
CA ILE A 7 0.15 7.01 10.56
C ILE A 7 1.53 6.54 10.13
N ARG A 8 1.93 5.36 10.57
CA ARG A 8 3.27 4.83 10.30
C ARG A 8 3.22 4.00 9.03
N ILE A 9 3.97 4.42 8.03
CA ILE A 9 3.89 3.85 6.68
C ILE A 9 5.19 3.22 6.24
N LEU A 10 5.09 2.02 5.69
CA LEU A 10 6.18 1.36 4.99
C LEU A 10 5.91 1.51 3.49
N LEU A 11 6.89 1.99 2.74
CA LEU A 11 6.73 2.28 1.34
C LEU A 11 7.54 1.30 0.51
N VAL A 12 6.91 0.58 -0.40
CA VAL A 12 7.56 -0.50 -1.15
C VAL A 12 7.38 -0.32 -2.64
N ASP A 13 8.47 -0.10 -3.36
CA ASP A 13 8.45 0.07 -4.79
C ASP A 13 9.89 -0.06 -5.30
N ASP A 14 10.10 -0.79 -6.37
CA ASP A 14 11.44 -0.96 -6.90
C ASP A 14 11.83 0.17 -7.86
N HIS A 15 10.88 1.04 -8.23
CA HIS A 15 11.18 2.16 -9.11
C HIS A 15 11.54 3.36 -8.24
N GLU A 16 12.82 3.65 -8.14
CA GLU A 16 13.31 4.66 -7.23
C GLU A 16 12.69 6.03 -7.44
N ARG A 17 12.56 6.46 -8.66
CA ARG A 17 11.98 7.77 -8.93
C ARG A 17 10.56 7.88 -8.45
N PHE A 18 9.76 6.86 -8.72
CA PHE A 18 8.37 6.90 -8.29
C PHE A 18 8.28 6.82 -6.78
N ARG A 19 9.13 6.00 -6.16
CA ARG A 19 9.13 5.89 -4.70
C ARG A 19 9.47 7.22 -4.05
N ARG A 20 10.42 7.97 -4.63
CA ARG A 20 10.76 9.28 -4.11
C ARG A 20 9.62 10.27 -4.25
N TYR A 21 8.90 10.18 -5.35
CA TYR A 21 7.75 11.04 -5.58
C TYR A 21 6.70 10.79 -4.49
N VAL A 22 6.41 9.53 -4.23
CA VAL A 22 5.43 9.16 -3.22
C VAL A 22 5.92 9.56 -1.83
N PHE A 23 7.20 9.34 -1.56
CA PHE A 23 7.80 9.73 -0.28
C PHE A 23 7.58 11.22 -0.04
N SER A 24 7.89 12.04 -1.03
CA SER A 24 7.75 13.49 -0.89
C SER A 24 6.32 13.90 -0.65
N MET A 25 5.41 13.28 -1.38
CA MET A 25 3.99 13.59 -1.25
C MET A 25 3.49 13.27 0.15
N LEU A 26 3.84 12.10 0.67
CA LEU A 26 3.36 11.66 1.97
C LEU A 26 4.04 12.42 3.09
N GLN A 27 5.32 12.72 2.93
CA GLN A 27 6.08 13.36 3.97
C GLN A 27 5.56 14.75 4.30
N GLU A 28 4.88 15.40 3.37
CA GLU A 28 4.36 16.71 3.61
C GLU A 28 3.17 16.72 4.57
N GLN A 29 2.61 15.56 4.85
CA GLN A 29 1.47 15.49 5.73
C GLN A 29 1.94 15.35 7.18
N ALA A 30 1.48 16.26 8.04
CA ALA A 30 1.95 16.29 9.41
C ALA A 30 1.62 15.01 10.18
N ASN A 31 0.55 14.34 9.81
CA ASN A 31 0.13 13.14 10.54
C ASN A 31 0.66 11.83 9.95
N VAL A 32 1.62 11.90 9.03
CA VAL A 32 2.18 10.72 8.39
C VAL A 32 3.65 10.60 8.72
N GLN A 33 4.11 9.39 9.00
CA GLN A 33 5.50 9.14 9.27
C GLN A 33 5.91 7.94 8.43
N ILE A 34 6.86 8.12 7.52
CA ILE A 34 7.37 7.01 6.73
C ILE A 34 8.48 6.36 7.53
N ILE A 35 8.25 5.12 7.94
CA ILE A 35 9.16 4.45 8.86
C ILE A 35 10.13 3.49 8.17
N GLY A 36 9.95 3.27 6.88
CA GLY A 36 10.86 2.42 6.14
C GLY A 36 10.54 2.40 4.67
N GLU A 37 11.47 1.91 3.88
CA GLU A 37 11.29 1.75 2.46
C GLU A 37 11.87 0.41 2.04
N ALA A 38 11.30 -0.21 1.05
CA ALA A 38 11.79 -1.49 0.54
C ALA A 38 11.71 -1.48 -0.98
N GLU A 39 12.57 -2.25 -1.62
CA GLU A 39 12.68 -2.27 -3.07
C GLU A 39 12.26 -3.59 -3.67
N ASP A 40 12.01 -4.60 -2.88
CA ASP A 40 11.57 -5.88 -3.41
C ASP A 40 10.68 -6.55 -2.38
N GLY A 41 10.05 -7.64 -2.78
CA GLY A 41 9.07 -8.29 -1.94
C GLY A 41 9.64 -8.90 -0.67
N LEU A 42 10.84 -9.44 -0.75
CA LEU A 42 11.46 -10.05 0.41
C LEU A 42 11.82 -9.00 1.45
N GLN A 43 12.36 -7.87 1.01
CA GLN A 43 12.63 -6.77 1.92
C GLN A 43 11.35 -6.28 2.55
N ALA A 44 10.27 -6.21 1.76
CA ALA A 44 9.00 -5.74 2.27
C ALA A 44 8.50 -6.62 3.43
N VAL A 45 8.60 -7.94 3.26
CA VAL A 45 8.17 -8.87 4.31
C VAL A 45 9.04 -8.69 5.56
N LYS A 46 10.35 -8.61 5.39
CA LYS A 46 11.24 -8.46 6.52
C LYS A 46 11.00 -7.16 7.27
N GLN A 47 10.82 -6.07 6.54
CA GLN A 47 10.60 -4.79 7.19
C GLN A 47 9.22 -4.71 7.83
N ALA A 48 8.22 -5.31 7.21
CA ALA A 48 6.90 -5.33 7.81
C ALA A 48 6.92 -6.06 9.16
N GLU A 49 7.65 -7.16 9.23
CA GLU A 49 7.75 -7.90 10.47
C GLU A 49 8.48 -7.09 11.52
N ALA A 50 9.59 -6.48 11.15
CA ALA A 50 10.41 -5.73 12.11
C ALA A 50 9.74 -4.44 12.57
N LEU A 51 9.06 -3.75 11.68
CA LEU A 51 8.55 -2.41 11.97
C LEU A 51 7.08 -2.37 12.36
N GLN A 52 6.32 -3.38 12.00
CA GLN A 52 4.88 -3.45 12.28
C GLN A 52 4.18 -2.13 11.93
N PRO A 53 4.17 -1.76 10.65
CA PRO A 53 3.59 -0.49 10.23
C PRO A 53 2.07 -0.50 10.33
N ASP A 54 1.47 0.68 10.29
CA ASP A 54 0.02 0.80 10.26
C ASP A 54 -0.50 0.60 8.83
N VAL A 55 0.24 1.12 7.86
CA VAL A 55 -0.15 1.06 6.45
C VAL A 55 1.07 0.72 5.63
N ILE A 56 0.89 -0.11 4.63
CA ILE A 56 1.97 -0.42 3.69
C ILE A 56 1.48 -0.03 2.31
N VAL A 57 2.23 0.85 1.65
CA VAL A 57 1.96 1.20 0.26
C VAL A 57 2.85 0.29 -0.57
N LEU A 58 2.26 -0.59 -1.34
CA LEU A 58 2.93 -1.75 -1.90
C LEU A 58 2.68 -1.90 -3.39
N ASP A 59 3.75 -1.95 -4.16
CA ASP A 59 3.65 -2.21 -5.59
C ASP A 59 3.50 -3.71 -5.80
N ILE A 60 2.80 -4.11 -6.84
CA ILE A 60 2.65 -5.52 -7.17
C ILE A 60 3.81 -6.03 -8.00
N GLY A 61 4.30 -5.22 -8.94
CA GLY A 61 5.34 -5.66 -9.87
C GLY A 61 6.75 -5.63 -9.30
N LEU A 62 6.97 -6.25 -8.16
CA LEU A 62 8.27 -6.24 -7.52
C LEU A 62 9.14 -7.38 -8.01
N PRO A 63 10.46 -7.22 -7.97
CA PRO A 63 11.34 -8.32 -8.33
C PRO A 63 11.35 -9.37 -7.21
N GLY A 64 11.68 -10.59 -7.57
CA GLY A 64 11.66 -11.70 -6.62
C GLY A 64 10.23 -12.13 -6.40
N ILE A 65 9.76 -12.08 -5.18
CA ILE A 65 8.35 -12.34 -4.94
C ILE A 65 7.60 -11.03 -5.22
N ASN A 66 6.50 -11.14 -5.92
CA ASN A 66 5.76 -9.94 -6.30
C ASN A 66 4.94 -9.42 -5.12
N GLY A 67 4.26 -8.29 -5.33
CA GLY A 67 3.53 -7.66 -4.24
C GLY A 67 2.35 -8.47 -3.73
N ILE A 68 1.73 -9.28 -4.57
CA ILE A 68 0.62 -10.12 -4.11
C ILE A 68 1.15 -11.18 -3.14
N GLU A 69 2.25 -11.83 -3.50
CA GLU A 69 2.81 -12.84 -2.62
C GLU A 69 3.39 -12.20 -1.35
N ALA A 70 4.01 -11.03 -1.49
CA ALA A 70 4.50 -10.31 -0.32
C ALA A 70 3.33 -9.98 0.61
N ALA A 71 2.21 -9.54 0.07
CA ALA A 71 1.04 -9.21 0.88
C ALA A 71 0.53 -10.44 1.62
N ARG A 72 0.56 -11.60 0.95
CA ARG A 72 0.11 -12.83 1.57
C ARG A 72 0.98 -13.17 2.78
N GLN A 73 2.29 -13.04 2.64
CA GLN A 73 3.19 -13.32 3.73
C GLN A 73 3.08 -12.28 4.84
N ILE A 74 2.94 -11.02 4.48
CA ILE A 74 2.80 -9.94 5.45
C ILE A 74 1.54 -10.16 6.30
N GLY A 75 0.48 -10.66 5.68
CA GLY A 75 -0.74 -10.94 6.41
C GLY A 75 -0.56 -11.91 7.57
N LYS A 76 0.51 -12.71 7.54
CA LYS A 76 0.77 -13.69 8.59
C LYS A 76 1.67 -13.13 9.68
N ILE A 77 2.52 -12.16 9.37
CA ILE A 77 3.52 -11.72 10.33
C ILE A 77 3.33 -10.26 10.76
N ALA A 78 2.44 -9.53 10.12
CA ALA A 78 2.16 -8.16 10.49
C ALA A 78 0.67 -7.91 10.26
N GLN A 79 -0.15 -8.60 11.04
CA GLN A 79 -1.58 -8.65 10.80
C GLN A 79 -2.31 -7.34 10.94
N LYS A 80 -1.74 -6.39 11.64
CA LYS A 80 -2.41 -5.11 11.78
C LYS A 80 -2.14 -4.18 10.61
N ALA A 81 -1.14 -4.49 9.80
CA ALA A 81 -0.77 -3.63 8.69
C ALA A 81 -1.85 -3.68 7.62
N ARG A 82 -2.29 -2.52 7.16
CA ARG A 82 -3.30 -2.45 6.12
C ARG A 82 -2.62 -2.11 4.82
N ILE A 83 -2.89 -2.87 3.79
CA ILE A 83 -2.16 -2.75 2.54
C ILE A 83 -2.92 -1.93 1.53
N ILE A 84 -2.25 -0.93 0.97
CA ILE A 84 -2.71 -0.14 -0.15
C ILE A 84 -1.83 -0.53 -1.32
N PHE A 85 -2.41 -1.18 -2.33
CA PHE A 85 -1.63 -1.47 -3.53
C PHE A 85 -1.55 -0.21 -4.39
N LEU A 86 -0.35 0.14 -4.83
CA LEU A 86 -0.13 1.29 -5.68
C LEU A 86 0.72 0.78 -6.83
N THR A 87 0.15 0.55 -7.98
CA THR A 87 0.79 -0.24 -9.01
C THR A 87 0.38 0.18 -10.42
N GLN A 88 1.17 -0.22 -11.39
CA GLN A 88 0.80 -0.04 -12.78
C GLN A 88 -0.14 -1.14 -13.22
N GLU A 89 -0.19 -2.24 -12.50
CA GLU A 89 -0.99 -3.39 -12.88
C GLU A 89 -2.46 -3.09 -12.70
N SER A 90 -3.27 -3.33 -13.73
CA SER A 90 -4.68 -3.05 -13.67
C SER A 90 -5.54 -4.15 -14.27
N SER A 91 -4.99 -5.33 -14.52
CA SER A 91 -5.81 -6.39 -15.09
C SER A 91 -6.87 -6.80 -14.08
N PRO A 92 -8.06 -7.16 -14.54
CA PRO A 92 -9.12 -7.54 -13.62
C PRO A 92 -8.74 -8.72 -12.72
N GLU A 93 -7.96 -9.66 -13.25
CA GLU A 93 -7.57 -10.82 -12.47
C GLU A 93 -6.69 -10.42 -11.28
N VAL A 94 -5.76 -9.51 -11.51
CA VAL A 94 -4.86 -9.09 -10.45
C VAL A 94 -5.60 -8.24 -9.42
N VAL A 95 -6.48 -7.36 -9.88
CA VAL A 95 -7.28 -6.56 -8.98
C VAL A 95 -8.11 -7.47 -8.08
N GLN A 96 -8.73 -8.50 -8.69
CA GLN A 96 -9.57 -9.40 -7.92
C GLN A 96 -8.75 -10.16 -6.88
N GLU A 97 -7.55 -10.59 -7.26
CA GLU A 97 -6.70 -11.32 -6.34
C GLU A 97 -6.30 -10.43 -5.17
N ALA A 98 -5.95 -9.18 -5.45
CA ALA A 98 -5.59 -8.24 -4.40
C ALA A 98 -6.74 -8.03 -3.42
N LEU A 99 -7.95 -7.87 -3.95
CA LEU A 99 -9.11 -7.66 -3.10
C LEU A 99 -9.42 -8.90 -2.28
N THR A 100 -9.24 -10.07 -2.86
CA THR A 100 -9.49 -11.32 -2.16
C THR A 100 -8.54 -11.48 -0.97
N LEU A 101 -7.31 -10.96 -1.10
CA LEU A 101 -6.37 -11.02 0.00
C LEU A 101 -6.70 -10.02 1.09
N GLY A 102 -7.68 -9.16 0.88
CA GLY A 102 -8.04 -8.19 1.89
C GLY A 102 -7.40 -6.83 1.74
N ALA A 103 -7.02 -6.47 0.51
CA ALA A 103 -6.45 -5.14 0.27
C ALA A 103 -7.42 -4.07 0.75
N TRP A 104 -6.89 -3.04 1.35
CA TRP A 104 -7.69 -1.93 1.83
C TRP A 104 -7.88 -0.86 0.76
N ALA A 105 -6.97 -0.80 -0.21
CA ALA A 105 -7.10 0.11 -1.34
C ALA A 105 -6.31 -0.43 -2.51
N TYR A 106 -6.70 -0.05 -3.71
CA TYR A 106 -5.99 -0.44 -4.92
C TYR A 106 -5.98 0.80 -5.83
N ILE A 107 -4.80 1.34 -6.08
CA ILE A 107 -4.67 2.59 -6.82
C ILE A 107 -3.68 2.40 -7.95
N ILE A 108 -4.05 2.89 -9.13
CA ILE A 108 -3.15 2.86 -10.28
C ILE A 108 -2.15 3.99 -10.11
N LYS A 109 -0.88 3.74 -10.39
CA LYS A 109 0.17 4.73 -10.17
C LYS A 109 -0.12 6.06 -10.84
N ALA A 110 -0.74 6.05 -12.01
CA ALA A 110 -1.04 7.28 -12.71
C ALA A 110 -1.99 8.19 -11.91
N GLU A 111 -2.72 7.63 -10.96
CA GLU A 111 -3.68 8.39 -10.19
C GLU A 111 -3.21 8.68 -8.77
N ALA A 112 -1.95 8.37 -8.47
CA ALA A 112 -1.45 8.53 -7.12
C ALA A 112 -1.58 9.96 -6.61
N GLY A 113 -1.36 10.93 -7.48
CA GLY A 113 -1.40 12.33 -7.06
C GLY A 113 -2.76 12.74 -6.51
N ALA A 114 -3.82 12.16 -7.06
CA ALA A 114 -5.16 12.53 -6.63
C ALA A 114 -5.72 11.60 -5.57
N LYS A 115 -5.29 10.35 -5.53
CA LYS A 115 -5.96 9.34 -4.74
C LYS A 115 -5.21 8.77 -3.57
N LEU A 116 -3.90 8.88 -3.56
CA LEU A 116 -3.14 8.20 -2.51
C LEU A 116 -3.38 8.80 -1.12
N LEU A 117 -3.32 10.12 -1.00
CA LEU A 117 -3.52 10.72 0.32
C LEU A 117 -4.92 10.45 0.87
N PRO A 118 -5.99 10.60 0.07
CA PRO A 118 -7.31 10.24 0.59
C PRO A 118 -7.40 8.78 1.00
N ALA A 119 -6.71 7.90 0.26
CA ALA A 119 -6.73 6.48 0.58
C ALA A 119 -6.02 6.22 1.91
N VAL A 120 -4.86 6.84 2.11
CA VAL A 120 -4.12 6.66 3.35
C VAL A 120 -4.97 7.11 4.54
N GLU A 121 -5.64 8.25 4.40
CA GLU A 121 -6.48 8.72 5.48
C GLU A 121 -7.66 7.80 5.75
N ALA A 122 -8.33 7.35 4.71
CA ALA A 122 -9.48 6.47 4.87
C ALA A 122 -9.06 5.16 5.53
N VAL A 123 -7.98 4.58 5.03
CA VAL A 123 -7.51 3.29 5.52
C VAL A 123 -7.07 3.41 6.98
N SER A 124 -6.42 4.51 7.34
CA SER A 124 -5.98 4.70 8.71
C SER A 124 -7.16 4.80 9.67
N ARG A 125 -8.33 5.19 9.17
CA ARG A 125 -9.52 5.28 9.99
C ARG A 125 -10.37 4.01 9.91
N GLY A 126 -9.84 2.98 9.31
CA GLY A 126 -10.55 1.71 9.22
C GLY A 126 -11.55 1.62 8.08
N LYS A 127 -11.41 2.45 7.07
CA LYS A 127 -12.32 2.43 5.95
C LYS A 127 -11.60 1.98 4.70
N ARG A 128 -12.19 1.07 3.97
CA ARG A 128 -11.60 0.63 2.73
C ARG A 128 -11.79 1.72 1.69
N PHE A 129 -10.78 1.91 0.88
CA PHE A 129 -10.80 2.88 -0.19
C PHE A 129 -10.66 2.11 -1.49
N VAL A 130 -11.75 1.54 -1.96
CA VAL A 130 -11.72 0.81 -3.20
C VAL A 130 -12.03 1.82 -4.27
N HIS A 131 -11.02 2.09 -5.11
CA HIS A 131 -11.20 3.08 -6.12
C HIS A 131 -12.34 2.67 -6.97
N GLU A 132 -13.21 3.61 -7.23
CA GLU A 132 -14.32 3.41 -8.01
C GLU A 132 -14.06 3.13 -9.37
N SER A 133 -13.07 2.44 -9.73
CA SER A 133 -12.93 2.03 -11.06
C SER A 133 -14.26 1.49 -11.42
N SER A 134 -14.81 1.96 -12.46
CA SER A 134 -16.10 1.53 -12.84
C SER A 134 -16.16 0.07 -13.03
N ASN A 135 -15.05 -0.55 -13.37
CA ASN A 135 -15.06 -1.96 -13.56
C ASN A 135 -15.39 -2.70 -12.31
N MET A 136 -14.89 -2.25 -11.17
CA MET A 136 -15.11 -2.96 -9.96
C MET A 136 -16.54 -2.84 -9.55
N LYS A 137 -17.17 -1.76 -9.84
CA LYS A 137 -18.53 -1.60 -9.46
C LYS A 137 -19.42 -2.47 -10.28
N LYS A 138 -19.09 -2.66 -11.52
CA LYS A 138 -19.97 -3.41 -12.35
C LYS A 138 -19.90 -4.85 -12.18
N VAL A 139 -18.94 -5.30 -11.50
CA VAL A 139 -18.80 -6.71 -11.30
C VAL A 139 -19.93 -7.25 -10.46
N ASP A 140 -20.51 -6.43 -9.65
CA ASP A 140 -21.65 -6.95 -8.90
C ASP A 140 -22.90 -6.96 -9.74
#